data_9140512b467109b08f9e88d238da5193
#
_entry.id   9140512b467109b08f9e88d238da5193
#
_cell.length_a   1.000
_cell.length_b   1.000
_cell.length_c   1.000
_cell.angle_alpha   90.00
_cell.angle_beta   90.00
_cell.angle_gamma   90.00
#
_symmetry.space_group_name_H-M   'P 1'
#
loop_
_entity.id
_entity.type
_entity.pdbx_description
1 polymer ?
#
loop_
_entity_poly.entity_id
_entity_poly.type
_entity_poly.pdbx_seq_one_letter_code
_entity_poly.pdbx_strand_id
1 'polypeptide(L)'
;MDNQVHNAIVSFIWGIADDCLRDVYVRGKYRDVIPPMTVIRRLDAMLEDTKPAVLEMKEKLDKAGITNQWPALCNAAGQAFCNSSPFLLKDLTSRAKKQTLKVDFEAYLDGFSPNVQEILEKFKFRNQIDTMIDADILGAVIEKFVSPTINLSPKPVYTDDTMKTIKLPALDNHGMGTIFEELIRKFNEENNEEAGEHWT
;
A
#
# COMPACT_ATOMS: atom_id res chain seq x y z
N MET A 1 -18.86 -10.82 -0.53
CA MET A 1 -17.80 -11.06 0.47
C MET A 1 -18.40 -11.21 1.85
N ASP A 2 -17.87 -12.13 2.63
CA ASP A 2 -18.27 -12.35 4.00
C ASP A 2 -17.98 -11.09 4.84
N ASN A 3 -18.98 -10.61 5.57
CA ASN A 3 -18.83 -9.45 6.46
C ASN A 3 -17.79 -9.66 7.54
N GLN A 4 -17.59 -10.90 7.97
CA GLN A 4 -16.60 -11.25 8.99
C GLN A 4 -15.18 -11.01 8.48
N VAL A 5 -14.88 -11.42 7.24
CA VAL A 5 -13.58 -11.20 6.59
C VAL A 5 -13.38 -9.69 6.37
N HIS A 6 -14.40 -9.01 5.89
CA HIS A 6 -14.39 -7.58 5.66
C HIS A 6 -14.05 -6.81 6.95
N ASN A 7 -14.78 -7.11 8.03
CA ASN A 7 -14.58 -6.44 9.32
C ASN A 7 -13.18 -6.74 9.90
N ALA A 8 -12.68 -7.95 9.70
CA ALA A 8 -11.34 -8.31 10.15
C ALA A 8 -10.26 -7.47 9.45
N ILE A 9 -10.39 -7.24 8.15
CA ILE A 9 -9.46 -6.41 7.38
C ILE A 9 -9.53 -4.96 7.86
N VAL A 10 -10.74 -4.39 7.98
CA VAL A 10 -10.93 -3.01 8.45
C VAL A 10 -10.35 -2.83 9.84
N SER A 11 -10.63 -3.75 10.76
CA SER A 11 -10.13 -3.69 12.14
C SER A 11 -8.60 -3.78 12.19
N PHE A 12 -8.02 -4.65 11.38
CA PHE A 12 -6.56 -4.80 11.32
C PHE A 12 -5.90 -3.51 10.84
N ILE A 13 -6.40 -2.94 9.75
CA ILE A 13 -5.84 -1.70 9.18
C ILE A 13 -6.05 -0.53 10.14
N TRP A 14 -7.21 -0.44 10.78
CA TRP A 14 -7.46 0.56 11.82
C TRP A 14 -6.45 0.43 12.96
N GLY A 15 -6.17 -0.82 13.37
CA GLY A 15 -5.19 -1.10 14.41
C GLY A 15 -3.77 -0.66 14.06
N ILE A 16 -3.40 -0.62 12.77
CA ILE A 16 -2.10 -0.10 12.34
C ILE A 16 -1.96 1.36 12.75
N ALA A 17 -3.02 2.16 12.57
CA ALA A 17 -3.01 3.56 12.99
C ALA A 17 -2.76 3.69 14.50
N ASP A 18 -3.49 2.94 15.30
CA ASP A 18 -3.32 3.00 16.76
C ASP A 18 -1.94 2.51 17.20
N ASP A 19 -1.43 1.44 16.59
CA ASP A 19 -0.15 0.84 16.99
C ASP A 19 1.06 1.68 16.54
N CYS A 20 0.99 2.29 15.37
CA CYS A 20 2.16 2.93 14.75
C CYS A 20 2.12 4.45 14.80
N LEU A 21 0.94 5.09 14.78
CA LEU A 21 0.81 6.54 14.59
C LEU A 21 0.48 7.32 15.87
N ARG A 22 0.09 6.64 16.93
CA ARG A 22 -0.44 7.28 18.16
C ARG A 22 0.42 8.40 18.70
N ASP A 23 1.72 8.21 18.78
CA ASP A 23 2.64 9.16 19.40
C ASP A 23 3.24 10.17 18.43
N VAL A 24 2.92 10.05 17.15
CA VAL A 24 3.51 10.86 16.06
C VAL A 24 2.46 11.77 15.42
N TYR A 25 1.25 11.28 15.28
CA TYR A 25 0.14 11.98 14.63
C TYR A 25 -1.01 12.16 15.61
N VAL A 26 -1.70 13.29 15.53
CA VAL A 26 -3.02 13.43 16.14
C VAL A 26 -4.01 12.57 15.36
N ARG A 27 -5.06 12.05 16.03
CA ARG A 27 -6.01 11.09 15.45
C ARG A 27 -6.64 11.58 14.14
N GLY A 28 -6.98 12.85 14.06
CA GLY A 28 -7.55 13.43 12.85
C GLY A 28 -6.62 13.44 11.64
N LYS A 29 -5.33 13.16 11.84
CA LYS A 29 -4.32 13.10 10.78
C LYS A 29 -3.96 11.68 10.35
N TYR A 30 -4.51 10.65 10.97
CA TYR A 30 -4.29 9.27 10.55
C TYR A 30 -4.70 9.05 9.10
N ARG A 31 -5.69 9.80 8.62
CA ARG A 31 -6.17 9.76 7.23
C ARG A 31 -5.12 10.21 6.21
N ASP A 32 -4.07 10.89 6.65
CA ASP A 32 -2.99 11.31 5.74
C ASP A 32 -2.02 10.17 5.42
N VAL A 33 -2.03 9.11 6.22
CA VAL A 33 -1.12 7.96 6.10
C VAL A 33 -1.84 6.67 5.73
N ILE A 34 -2.90 6.31 6.44
CA ILE A 34 -3.48 4.95 6.34
C ILE A 34 -4.22 4.70 5.02
N PRO A 35 -5.12 5.57 4.54
CA PRO A 35 -5.76 5.34 3.24
C PRO A 35 -4.76 5.25 2.08
N PRO A 36 -3.79 6.17 1.92
CA PRO A 36 -2.83 6.02 0.83
C PRO A 36 -1.97 4.75 0.96
N MET A 37 -1.56 4.37 2.17
CA MET A 37 -0.83 3.11 2.37
C MET A 37 -1.68 1.89 2.01
N THR A 38 -2.98 1.94 2.29
CA THR A 38 -3.92 0.87 1.92
C THR A 38 -4.00 0.71 0.40
N VAL A 39 -4.09 1.83 -0.33
CA VAL A 39 -4.06 1.81 -1.80
C VAL A 39 -2.73 1.23 -2.30
N ILE A 40 -1.61 1.71 -1.78
CA ILE A 40 -0.28 1.23 -2.18
C ILE A 40 -0.17 -0.29 -1.95
N ARG A 41 -0.60 -0.78 -0.80
CA ARG A 41 -0.54 -2.23 -0.49
C ARG A 41 -1.41 -3.04 -1.45
N ARG A 42 -2.62 -2.57 -1.76
CA ARG A 42 -3.49 -3.23 -2.75
C ARG A 42 -2.81 -3.33 -4.11
N LEU A 43 -2.26 -2.21 -4.60
CA LEU A 43 -1.58 -2.17 -5.89
C LEU A 43 -0.34 -3.08 -5.90
N ASP A 44 0.44 -3.04 -4.83
CA ASP A 44 1.61 -3.90 -4.65
C ASP A 44 1.22 -5.39 -4.72
N ALA A 45 0.15 -5.77 -4.03
CA ALA A 45 -0.35 -7.13 -4.04
C ALA A 45 -0.82 -7.58 -5.43
N MET A 46 -1.46 -6.69 -6.19
CA MET A 46 -1.91 -6.97 -7.55
C MET A 46 -0.75 -7.14 -8.54
N LEU A 47 0.37 -6.50 -8.27
CA LEU A 47 1.54 -6.50 -9.16
C LEU A 47 2.59 -7.54 -8.81
N GLU A 48 2.47 -8.21 -7.67
CA GLU A 48 3.50 -9.11 -7.14
C GLU A 48 3.89 -10.22 -8.13
N ASP A 49 2.90 -10.93 -8.68
CA ASP A 49 3.16 -12.09 -9.55
C ASP A 49 3.83 -11.72 -10.87
N THR A 50 3.58 -10.53 -11.39
CA THR A 50 4.10 -10.10 -12.68
C THR A 50 5.32 -9.19 -12.56
N LYS A 51 5.76 -8.90 -11.35
CA LYS A 51 6.94 -8.04 -11.12
C LYS A 51 8.18 -8.49 -11.89
N PRO A 52 8.54 -9.79 -11.92
CA PRO A 52 9.69 -10.23 -12.71
C PRO A 52 9.54 -9.92 -14.21
N ALA A 53 8.35 -10.09 -14.77
CA ALA A 53 8.10 -9.78 -16.18
C ALA A 53 8.23 -8.28 -16.47
N VAL A 54 7.77 -7.44 -15.55
CA VAL A 54 7.91 -5.97 -15.68
C VAL A 54 9.37 -5.56 -15.67
N LEU A 55 10.17 -6.11 -14.74
CA LEU A 55 11.59 -5.79 -14.65
C LEU A 55 12.38 -6.27 -15.87
N GLU A 56 12.03 -7.43 -16.40
CA GLU A 56 12.64 -7.96 -17.63
C GLU A 56 12.31 -7.05 -18.83
N MET A 57 11.06 -6.62 -18.94
CA MET A 57 10.64 -5.69 -20.00
C MET A 57 11.37 -4.34 -19.87
N LYS A 58 11.49 -3.82 -18.64
CA LYS A 58 12.20 -2.57 -18.42
C LYS A 58 13.65 -2.65 -18.89
N GLU A 59 14.34 -3.74 -18.58
CA GLU A 59 15.72 -3.93 -19.01
C GLU A 59 15.84 -3.91 -20.55
N LYS A 60 14.91 -4.59 -21.24
CA LYS A 60 14.89 -4.59 -22.72
C LYS A 60 14.64 -3.21 -23.28
N LEU A 61 13.71 -2.46 -22.71
CA LEU A 61 13.38 -1.11 -23.16
C LEU A 61 14.53 -0.13 -22.91
N ASP A 62 15.19 -0.24 -21.76
CA ASP A 62 16.35 0.59 -21.43
C ASP A 62 17.50 0.34 -22.43
N LYS A 63 17.78 -0.93 -22.73
CA LYS A 63 18.82 -1.30 -23.70
C LYS A 63 18.50 -0.82 -25.11
N ALA A 64 17.22 -0.76 -25.47
CA ALA A 64 16.77 -0.27 -26.77
C ALA A 64 16.67 1.27 -26.83
N GLY A 65 16.94 1.97 -25.73
CA GLY A 65 16.86 3.42 -25.66
C GLY A 65 15.44 3.98 -25.72
N ILE A 66 14.43 3.18 -25.42
CA ILE A 66 13.02 3.60 -25.44
C ILE A 66 12.71 4.35 -24.15
N THR A 67 12.21 5.58 -24.27
CA THR A 67 11.90 6.43 -23.12
C THR A 67 10.44 6.36 -22.68
N ASN A 68 9.49 6.21 -23.61
CA ASN A 68 8.07 6.04 -23.29
C ASN A 68 7.78 4.57 -23.02
N GLN A 69 7.95 4.13 -21.78
CA GLN A 69 7.93 2.71 -21.41
C GLN A 69 6.61 2.25 -20.82
N TRP A 70 5.78 3.17 -20.32
CA TRP A 70 4.60 2.80 -19.52
C TRP A 70 3.62 1.86 -20.23
N PRO A 71 3.28 2.06 -21.52
CA PRO A 71 2.38 1.11 -22.18
C PRO A 71 2.88 -0.33 -22.18
N ALA A 72 4.18 -0.53 -22.47
CA ALA A 72 4.78 -1.87 -22.47
C ALA A 72 4.90 -2.46 -21.06
N LEU A 73 5.27 -1.63 -20.08
CA LEU A 73 5.39 -2.08 -18.70
C LEU A 73 4.03 -2.45 -18.08
N CYS A 74 3.00 -1.66 -18.36
CA CYS A 74 1.64 -1.99 -17.88
C CYS A 74 1.11 -3.25 -18.56
N ASN A 75 1.43 -3.45 -19.86
CA ASN A 75 1.08 -4.68 -20.56
C ASN A 75 1.77 -5.90 -19.91
N ALA A 76 3.05 -5.78 -19.59
CA ALA A 76 3.79 -6.84 -18.88
C ALA A 76 3.21 -7.13 -17.50
N ALA A 77 2.73 -6.10 -16.81
CA ALA A 77 2.07 -6.23 -15.51
C ALA A 77 0.68 -6.84 -15.62
N GLY A 78 0.05 -6.78 -16.79
CA GLY A 78 -1.33 -7.22 -16.98
C GLY A 78 -2.36 -6.32 -16.31
N GLN A 79 -2.03 -5.05 -16.07
CA GLN A 79 -2.87 -4.08 -15.36
C GLN A 79 -2.81 -2.73 -16.09
N ALA A 80 -3.75 -1.84 -15.74
CA ALA A 80 -3.73 -0.46 -16.23
C ALA A 80 -2.68 0.41 -15.52
N PHE A 81 -1.93 -0.17 -14.60
CA PHE A 81 -0.87 0.47 -13.82
C PHE A 81 0.30 -0.51 -13.66
N CYS A 82 1.46 -0.01 -13.29
CA CYS A 82 2.63 -0.85 -13.03
C CYS A 82 3.59 -0.17 -12.07
N ASN A 83 4.60 -0.92 -11.65
CA ASN A 83 5.71 -0.39 -10.85
C ASN A 83 7.01 -0.94 -11.40
N SER A 84 7.89 -0.06 -11.86
CA SER A 84 9.15 -0.41 -12.49
C SER A 84 10.34 -0.40 -11.53
N SER A 85 10.13 -0.12 -10.24
CA SER A 85 11.20 -0.19 -9.25
C SER A 85 11.63 -1.65 -9.04
N PRO A 86 12.85 -1.89 -8.52
CA PRO A 86 13.27 -3.26 -8.21
C PRO A 86 12.62 -3.83 -6.94
N PHE A 87 11.75 -3.08 -6.28
CA PHE A 87 11.19 -3.43 -4.97
C PHE A 87 9.73 -3.84 -5.01
N LEU A 88 9.37 -4.79 -4.15
CA LEU A 88 8.04 -4.96 -3.59
C LEU A 88 8.05 -4.37 -2.17
N LEU A 89 6.89 -4.04 -1.60
CA LEU A 89 6.83 -3.51 -0.23
C LEU A 89 7.52 -4.43 0.78
N LYS A 90 7.34 -5.74 0.65
CA LYS A 90 7.94 -6.71 1.56
C LYS A 90 9.48 -6.66 1.57
N ASP A 91 10.08 -6.21 0.48
CA ASP A 91 11.54 -6.09 0.38
C ASP A 91 12.08 -4.96 1.26
N LEU A 92 11.24 -3.98 1.56
CA LEU A 92 11.63 -2.80 2.33
C LEU A 92 11.61 -3.04 3.85
N THR A 93 10.94 -4.09 4.31
CA THR A 93 10.86 -4.41 5.75
C THR A 93 12.20 -4.82 6.33
N SER A 94 13.14 -5.30 5.51
CA SER A 94 14.48 -5.74 5.94
C SER A 94 15.50 -4.61 6.01
N ARG A 95 15.13 -3.37 5.71
CA ARG A 95 16.05 -2.23 5.68
C ARG A 95 16.33 -1.74 7.11
N ALA A 96 17.56 -1.94 7.57
CA ALA A 96 17.93 -1.65 8.96
C ALA A 96 18.19 -0.17 9.24
N LYS A 97 18.56 0.62 8.23
CA LYS A 97 18.92 2.03 8.40
C LYS A 97 17.84 2.95 7.85
N LYS A 98 17.47 3.96 8.65
CA LYS A 98 16.43 4.96 8.29
C LYS A 98 16.64 5.59 6.92
N GLN A 99 17.87 6.03 6.62
CA GLN A 99 18.15 6.73 5.36
C GLN A 99 18.06 5.80 4.16
N THR A 100 18.49 4.56 4.31
CA THR A 100 18.33 3.55 3.26
C THR A 100 16.87 3.25 3.01
N LEU A 101 16.07 3.11 4.07
CA LEU A 101 14.63 2.89 3.94
C LEU A 101 13.95 4.05 3.22
N LYS A 102 14.28 5.29 3.58
CA LYS A 102 13.73 6.48 2.92
C LYS A 102 14.02 6.47 1.42
N VAL A 103 15.28 6.29 1.05
CA VAL A 103 15.71 6.29 -0.36
C VAL A 103 15.00 5.17 -1.13
N ASP A 104 14.97 3.98 -0.57
CA ASP A 104 14.37 2.82 -1.23
C ASP A 104 12.85 2.94 -1.33
N PHE A 105 12.19 3.47 -0.30
CA PHE A 105 10.75 3.68 -0.35
C PHE A 105 10.37 4.76 -1.37
N GLU A 106 11.14 5.85 -1.42
CA GLU A 106 10.93 6.89 -2.44
C GLU A 106 11.16 6.34 -3.85
N ALA A 107 12.20 5.51 -4.05
CA ALA A 107 12.45 4.86 -5.33
C ALA A 107 11.29 3.90 -5.70
N TYR A 108 10.76 3.19 -4.72
CA TYR A 108 9.58 2.34 -4.92
C TYR A 108 8.39 3.16 -5.40
N LEU A 109 8.08 4.26 -4.73
CA LEU A 109 6.97 5.14 -5.12
C LEU A 109 7.20 5.75 -6.51
N ASP A 110 8.42 6.17 -6.80
CA ASP A 110 8.78 6.75 -8.11
C ASP A 110 8.61 5.74 -9.25
N GLY A 111 8.67 4.45 -8.94
CA GLY A 111 8.49 3.38 -9.92
C GLY A 111 7.06 3.18 -10.38
N PHE A 112 6.08 3.72 -9.70
CA PHE A 112 4.68 3.63 -10.12
C PHE A 112 4.40 4.42 -11.38
N SER A 113 3.49 3.91 -12.22
CA SER A 113 3.03 4.58 -13.43
C SER A 113 2.36 5.93 -13.14
N PRO A 114 2.28 6.83 -14.13
CA PRO A 114 1.78 8.20 -13.91
C PRO A 114 0.40 8.30 -13.28
N ASN A 115 -0.51 7.39 -13.61
CA ASN A 115 -1.86 7.37 -13.01
C ASN A 115 -1.82 7.12 -11.50
N VAL A 116 -0.90 6.29 -11.03
CA VAL A 116 -0.71 6.07 -9.59
C VAL A 116 -0.03 7.27 -8.93
N GLN A 117 0.95 7.89 -9.61
CA GLN A 117 1.57 9.14 -9.11
C GLN A 117 0.50 10.21 -8.83
N GLU A 118 -0.49 10.31 -9.71
CA GLU A 118 -1.59 11.27 -9.56
C GLU A 118 -2.41 10.99 -8.29
N ILE A 119 -2.68 9.71 -8.00
CA ILE A 119 -3.39 9.31 -6.77
C ILE A 119 -2.57 9.70 -5.55
N LEU A 120 -1.27 9.39 -5.53
CA LEU A 120 -0.39 9.71 -4.41
C LEU A 120 -0.32 11.23 -4.18
N GLU A 121 -0.30 12.02 -5.24
CA GLU A 121 -0.30 13.48 -5.18
C GLU A 121 -1.59 14.01 -4.56
N LYS A 122 -2.74 13.45 -4.92
CA LYS A 122 -4.03 13.84 -4.34
C LYS A 122 -4.08 13.61 -2.82
N PHE A 123 -3.43 12.57 -2.34
CA PHE A 123 -3.29 12.32 -0.91
C PHE A 123 -2.21 13.17 -0.26
N LYS A 124 -1.33 13.80 -1.05
CA LYS A 124 -0.13 14.49 -0.57
C LYS A 124 0.74 13.56 0.29
N PHE A 125 0.78 12.29 -0.09
CA PHE A 125 1.40 11.24 0.71
C PHE A 125 2.90 11.45 0.90
N ARG A 126 3.60 11.97 -0.12
CA ARG A 126 5.05 12.18 -0.02
C ARG A 126 5.43 13.13 1.12
N ASN A 127 4.51 14.04 1.50
CA ASN A 127 4.73 14.95 2.64
C ASN A 127 4.83 14.21 3.97
N GLN A 128 4.36 12.95 4.03
CA GLN A 128 4.35 12.16 5.26
C GLN A 128 5.63 11.34 5.45
N ILE A 129 6.42 11.15 4.41
CA ILE A 129 7.58 10.26 4.45
C ILE A 129 8.61 10.74 5.48
N ASP A 130 9.00 12.00 5.44
CA ASP A 130 9.97 12.54 6.38
C ASP A 130 9.49 12.46 7.82
N THR A 131 8.21 12.75 8.06
CA THR A 131 7.62 12.63 9.40
C THR A 131 7.75 11.20 9.93
N MET A 132 7.44 10.21 9.11
CA MET A 132 7.53 8.80 9.51
C MET A 132 8.98 8.33 9.66
N ILE A 133 9.89 8.83 8.83
CA ILE A 133 11.33 8.52 8.94
C ILE A 133 11.91 9.13 10.22
N ASP A 134 11.64 10.39 10.47
CA ASP A 134 12.17 11.10 11.65
C ASP A 134 11.68 10.47 12.95
N ALA A 135 10.45 9.98 12.96
CA ALA A 135 9.87 9.30 14.12
C ALA A 135 10.23 7.80 14.18
N ASP A 136 10.93 7.27 13.17
CA ASP A 136 11.34 5.86 13.08
C ASP A 136 10.15 4.89 13.05
N ILE A 137 9.07 5.26 12.37
CA ILE A 137 7.87 4.43 12.30
C ILE A 137 7.57 3.89 10.89
N LEU A 138 8.21 4.38 9.84
CA LEU A 138 7.90 3.95 8.47
C LEU A 138 8.10 2.44 8.30
N GLY A 139 9.19 1.89 8.79
CA GLY A 139 9.44 0.45 8.73
C GLY A 139 8.36 -0.37 9.40
N ALA A 140 7.90 0.06 10.58
CA ALA A 140 6.82 -0.62 11.31
C ALA A 140 5.49 -0.53 10.55
N VAL A 141 5.18 0.61 9.95
CA VAL A 141 3.96 0.77 9.14
C VAL A 141 3.98 -0.18 7.94
N ILE A 142 5.09 -0.23 7.20
CA ILE A 142 5.23 -1.13 6.05
C ILE A 142 5.09 -2.59 6.50
N GLU A 143 5.78 -2.97 7.58
CA GLU A 143 5.73 -4.34 8.12
C GLU A 143 4.31 -4.77 8.45
N LYS A 144 3.53 -3.89 9.07
CA LYS A 144 2.12 -4.17 9.40
C LYS A 144 1.27 -4.35 8.13
N PHE A 145 1.46 -3.51 7.11
CA PHE A 145 0.68 -3.62 5.88
C PHE A 145 1.00 -4.87 5.07
N VAL A 146 2.22 -5.40 5.15
CA VAL A 146 2.58 -6.65 4.46
C VAL A 146 2.38 -7.90 5.33
N SER A 147 1.84 -7.75 6.55
CA SER A 147 1.56 -8.87 7.44
C SER A 147 0.67 -9.92 6.78
N PRO A 148 0.96 -11.22 6.97
CA PRO A 148 0.11 -12.29 6.43
C PRO A 148 -1.21 -12.48 7.18
N THR A 149 -1.51 -11.64 8.17
CA THR A 149 -2.76 -11.68 8.94
C THR A 149 -3.97 -11.36 8.07
N ILE A 150 -3.81 -10.46 7.08
CA ILE A 150 -4.88 -10.09 6.15
C ILE A 150 -4.41 -10.30 4.71
N ASN A 151 -5.38 -10.36 3.80
CA ASN A 151 -5.12 -10.47 2.37
C ASN A 151 -5.83 -9.35 1.60
N LEU A 152 -5.06 -8.47 1.00
CA LEU A 152 -5.57 -7.42 0.10
C LEU A 152 -5.39 -7.79 -1.37
N SER A 153 -5.01 -9.03 -1.68
CA SER A 153 -4.80 -9.51 -3.04
C SER A 153 -6.13 -9.95 -3.68
N PRO A 154 -6.28 -9.83 -5.01
CA PRO A 154 -7.40 -10.44 -5.72
C PRO A 154 -7.30 -11.96 -5.83
N LYS A 155 -6.23 -12.55 -5.30
CA LYS A 155 -6.03 -14.02 -5.27
C LYS A 155 -6.12 -14.52 -3.84
N PRO A 156 -6.68 -15.75 -3.62
CA PRO A 156 -6.72 -16.30 -2.27
C PRO A 156 -5.34 -16.67 -1.77
N VAL A 157 -5.18 -16.73 -0.45
CA VAL A 157 -4.00 -17.28 0.21
C VAL A 157 -4.36 -18.67 0.69
N TYR A 158 -3.54 -19.66 0.36
CA TYR A 158 -3.76 -21.06 0.73
C TYR A 158 -2.96 -21.42 1.97
N THR A 159 -3.39 -22.49 2.66
CA THR A 159 -2.70 -22.97 3.87
C THR A 159 -1.34 -23.62 3.54
N ASP A 160 -1.20 -24.17 2.34
CA ASP A 160 0.03 -24.78 1.84
C ASP A 160 0.07 -24.79 0.31
N ASP A 161 1.15 -25.33 -0.25
CA ASP A 161 1.39 -25.34 -1.70
C ASP A 161 0.43 -26.27 -2.49
N THR A 162 -0.35 -27.10 -1.81
CA THR A 162 -1.30 -28.00 -2.49
C THR A 162 -2.52 -27.27 -3.03
N MET A 163 -2.75 -26.03 -2.59
CA MET A 163 -3.87 -25.16 -2.98
C MET A 163 -5.25 -25.78 -2.72
N LYS A 164 -5.35 -26.67 -1.74
CA LYS A 164 -6.61 -27.36 -1.40
C LYS A 164 -7.46 -26.62 -0.40
N THR A 165 -6.83 -25.89 0.53
CA THR A 165 -7.54 -25.20 1.62
C THR A 165 -7.17 -23.72 1.62
N ILE A 166 -8.18 -22.88 1.52
CA ILE A 166 -8.00 -21.42 1.56
C ILE A 166 -7.82 -20.98 3.02
N LYS A 167 -6.72 -20.29 3.28
CA LYS A 167 -6.44 -19.65 4.57
C LYS A 167 -7.11 -18.28 4.65
N LEU A 168 -6.94 -17.46 3.60
CA LEU A 168 -7.56 -16.14 3.50
C LEU A 168 -8.18 -16.02 2.10
N PRO A 169 -9.47 -15.63 2.01
CA PRO A 169 -10.12 -15.51 0.72
C PRO A 169 -9.54 -14.38 -0.13
N ALA A 170 -9.76 -14.47 -1.43
CA ALA A 170 -9.45 -13.41 -2.38
C ALA A 170 -10.29 -12.17 -2.06
N LEU A 171 -9.74 -11.00 -2.30
CA LEU A 171 -10.44 -9.73 -2.19
C LEU A 171 -10.61 -9.15 -3.58
N ASP A 172 -11.85 -9.15 -4.08
CA ASP A 172 -12.15 -8.57 -5.40
C ASP A 172 -12.19 -7.04 -5.36
N ASN A 173 -12.35 -6.41 -6.53
CA ASN A 173 -12.38 -4.95 -6.64
C ASN A 173 -13.55 -4.35 -5.86
N HIS A 174 -14.72 -5.00 -5.88
CA HIS A 174 -15.88 -4.53 -5.14
C HIS A 174 -15.62 -4.57 -3.63
N GLY A 175 -15.10 -5.68 -3.14
CA GLY A 175 -14.74 -5.83 -1.72
C GLY A 175 -13.68 -4.83 -1.29
N MET A 176 -12.66 -4.60 -2.12
CA MET A 176 -11.62 -3.59 -1.85
C MET A 176 -12.24 -2.19 -1.75
N GLY A 177 -13.12 -1.84 -2.68
CA GLY A 177 -13.82 -0.55 -2.66
C GLY A 177 -14.63 -0.36 -1.39
N THR A 178 -15.35 -1.38 -0.96
CA THR A 178 -16.15 -1.34 0.26
C THR A 178 -15.28 -1.13 1.51
N ILE A 179 -14.16 -1.85 1.59
CA ILE A 179 -13.20 -1.69 2.69
C ILE A 179 -12.63 -0.27 2.71
N PHE A 180 -12.22 0.23 1.54
CA PHE A 180 -11.64 1.57 1.43
C PHE A 180 -12.64 2.65 1.85
N GLU A 181 -13.89 2.56 1.39
CA GLU A 181 -14.96 3.49 1.78
C GLU A 181 -15.20 3.47 3.30
N GLU A 182 -15.21 2.30 3.90
CA GLU A 182 -15.37 2.15 5.35
C GLU A 182 -14.23 2.81 6.12
N LEU A 183 -12.99 2.63 5.67
CA LEU A 183 -11.82 3.25 6.28
C LEU A 183 -11.88 4.78 6.16
N ILE A 184 -12.20 5.31 4.98
CA ILE A 184 -12.33 6.75 4.75
C ILE A 184 -13.40 7.33 5.67
N ARG A 185 -14.56 6.66 5.78
CA ARG A 185 -15.64 7.10 6.66
C ARG A 185 -15.19 7.17 8.12
N LYS A 186 -14.51 6.14 8.60
CA LYS A 186 -13.99 6.11 9.98
C LYS A 186 -12.99 7.22 10.25
N PHE A 187 -12.05 7.43 9.34
CA PHE A 187 -11.04 8.48 9.52
C PHE A 187 -11.64 9.88 9.43
N ASN A 188 -12.67 10.08 8.63
CA ASN A 188 -13.39 11.35 8.56
C ASN A 188 -14.19 11.61 9.84
N GLU A 189 -14.82 10.58 10.42
CA GLU A 189 -15.50 10.70 11.71
C GLU A 189 -14.54 11.11 12.82
N GLU A 190 -13.36 10.50 12.90
CA GLU A 190 -12.32 10.85 13.86
C GLU A 190 -11.87 12.31 13.69
N ASN A 191 -11.68 12.75 12.47
CA ASN A 191 -11.32 14.14 12.19
C ASN A 191 -12.42 15.10 12.62
N ASN A 192 -13.67 14.78 12.41
CA ASN A 192 -14.82 15.60 12.80
C ASN A 192 -14.96 15.65 14.32
N GLU A 193 -14.76 14.56 15.03
CA GLU A 193 -14.76 14.51 16.49
C GLU A 193 -13.68 15.40 17.07
N GLU A 194 -12.46 15.30 16.54
CA GLU A 194 -11.34 16.15 16.97
C GLU A 194 -11.62 17.62 16.74
N ALA A 195 -12.18 17.99 15.58
CA ALA A 195 -12.58 19.36 15.28
C ALA A 195 -13.67 19.83 16.24
N GLY A 196 -14.64 18.97 16.58
CA GLY A 196 -15.70 19.26 17.56
C GLY A 196 -15.14 19.51 18.95
N GLU A 197 -14.16 18.74 19.37
CA GLU A 197 -13.49 18.93 20.67
C GLU A 197 -12.79 20.27 20.77
N HIS A 198 -12.21 20.75 19.67
CA HIS A 198 -11.56 22.06 19.64
C HIS A 198 -12.53 23.23 19.78
N TRP A 199 -13.78 23.06 19.41
CA TRP A 199 -14.79 24.10 19.47
C TRP A 199 -15.53 24.15 20.82
N THR A 200 -15.43 23.13 21.63
CA THR A 200 -16.05 23.07 22.95
C THR A 200 -15.08 23.43 24.05
#